data_bf2da700d171587689801ef8ccb950d4
#
_entry.id   bf2da700d171587689801ef8ccb950d4
#
_cell.length_a   1.000
_cell.length_b   1.000
_cell.length_c   1.000
_cell.angle_alpha   90.00
_cell.angle_beta   90.00
_cell.angle_gamma   90.00
#
_symmetry.space_group_name_H-M   'P 1'
#
loop_
_entity.id
_entity.type
_entity.pdbx_description
1 polymer ?
#
loop_
_entity_poly.entity_id
_entity_poly.type
_entity_poly.pdbx_seq_one_letter_code
_entity_poly.pdbx_strand_id
1 'polypeptide(L)'
;MSQNFECDVIVVGSGAAGLSAAITAKKRGLDVVVLEKEPVFGGTTALSGGVLWIPLNQHGRKQNPADTREAVRTYMMQETGSYFDAAAVDAFIENGPKMVEFFERDTEMKFVPTMYPDYHPTVAGGVDIGRSILAAPFDIRGLGKDMPRLKPPLKTITFIGMMFNSSNADLKHFFQATKSLTSFIYVAKRLVTHIKELALYQRGINVTSGNALAARLAKSALDLNIPILTGSPVKEILMKNDHASGVRAGSEAGERLITARHGVVLACGGFPHDVKRIAKAYPHLQRGGEHLSPTPTSNTGDGLNMAEAVG
;
A
#
# COMPACT_ATOMS: atom_id res chain seq x y z
N MET A 1 9.35 -29.22 14.69
CA MET A 1 10.43 -28.48 15.39
C MET A 1 10.27 -27.03 14.97
N SER A 2 9.98 -26.12 15.90
CA SER A 2 9.89 -24.69 15.64
C SER A 2 11.28 -24.20 15.27
N GLN A 3 11.54 -23.89 13.99
CA GLN A 3 12.79 -23.23 13.61
C GLN A 3 12.78 -21.82 14.18
N ASN A 4 13.62 -21.58 15.20
CA ASN A 4 13.97 -20.22 15.61
C ASN A 4 14.70 -19.56 14.44
N PHE A 5 14.23 -18.39 14.05
CA PHE A 5 14.80 -17.62 12.95
C PHE A 5 15.36 -16.31 13.53
N GLU A 6 16.54 -15.91 13.07
CA GLU A 6 17.17 -14.66 13.47
C GLU A 6 17.41 -13.77 12.26
N CYS A 7 17.17 -12.47 12.40
CA CYS A 7 17.40 -11.45 11.37
C CYS A 7 17.81 -10.11 12.01
N ASP A 8 18.06 -9.11 11.19
CA ASP A 8 18.32 -7.75 11.68
C ASP A 8 17.05 -7.03 12.04
N VAL A 9 16.05 -7.09 11.16
CA VAL A 9 14.79 -6.35 11.30
C VAL A 9 13.62 -7.29 11.00
N ILE A 10 12.63 -7.31 11.90
CA ILE A 10 11.34 -7.93 11.65
C ILE A 10 10.35 -6.84 11.23
N VAL A 11 9.65 -7.06 10.13
CA VAL A 11 8.57 -6.19 9.67
C VAL A 11 7.24 -6.92 9.81
N VAL A 12 6.31 -6.35 10.55
CA VAL A 12 4.99 -6.92 10.80
C VAL A 12 3.95 -6.22 9.94
N GLY A 13 3.43 -6.94 8.95
CA GLY A 13 2.49 -6.47 7.94
C GLY A 13 3.12 -6.33 6.55
N SER A 14 2.38 -6.74 5.52
CA SER A 14 2.82 -6.77 4.12
C SER A 14 2.10 -5.74 3.23
N GLY A 15 1.53 -4.70 3.82
CA GLY A 15 1.02 -3.53 3.10
C GLY A 15 2.14 -2.63 2.57
N ALA A 16 1.78 -1.47 1.99
CA ALA A 16 2.77 -0.55 1.42
C ALA A 16 3.84 -0.13 2.43
N ALA A 17 3.46 0.21 3.67
CA ALA A 17 4.39 0.62 4.71
C ALA A 17 5.39 -0.49 5.05
N GLY A 18 4.89 -1.72 5.27
CA GLY A 18 5.75 -2.85 5.65
C GLY A 18 6.71 -3.26 4.54
N LEU A 19 6.20 -3.43 3.31
CA LEU A 19 7.07 -3.78 2.18
C LEU A 19 8.10 -2.68 1.87
N SER A 20 7.71 -1.40 1.98
CA SER A 20 8.65 -0.30 1.78
C SER A 20 9.74 -0.27 2.85
N ALA A 21 9.38 -0.50 4.11
CA ALA A 21 10.35 -0.61 5.22
C ALA A 21 11.32 -1.77 4.99
N ALA A 22 10.79 -2.95 4.63
CA ALA A 22 11.59 -4.14 4.37
C ALA A 22 12.58 -3.95 3.22
N ILE A 23 12.11 -3.41 2.08
CA ILE A 23 12.94 -3.10 0.92
C ILE A 23 14.04 -2.10 1.29
N THR A 24 13.68 -1.04 2.00
CA THR A 24 14.63 0.01 2.40
C THR A 24 15.70 -0.54 3.34
N ALA A 25 15.33 -1.35 4.32
CA ALA A 25 16.26 -2.00 5.23
C ALA A 25 17.20 -2.97 4.48
N LYS A 26 16.65 -3.79 3.58
CA LYS A 26 17.44 -4.73 2.77
C LYS A 26 18.43 -4.02 1.85
N LYS A 27 18.02 -2.92 1.21
CA LYS A 27 18.90 -2.09 0.37
C LYS A 27 20.03 -1.40 1.17
N ARG A 28 19.88 -1.32 2.49
CA ARG A 28 20.93 -0.86 3.41
C ARG A 28 21.78 -1.98 3.99
N GLY A 29 21.65 -3.20 3.46
CA GLY A 29 22.47 -4.37 3.83
C GLY A 29 21.95 -5.15 5.02
N LEU A 30 20.76 -4.84 5.55
CA LEU A 30 20.18 -5.55 6.68
C LEU A 30 19.48 -6.83 6.23
N ASP A 31 19.47 -7.82 7.10
CA ASP A 31 18.69 -9.03 6.92
C ASP A 31 17.28 -8.84 7.48
N VAL A 32 16.26 -9.12 6.65
CA VAL A 32 14.87 -8.72 6.94
C VAL A 32 13.92 -9.86 6.68
N VAL A 33 12.90 -9.98 7.53
CA VAL A 33 11.74 -10.84 7.31
C VAL A 33 10.45 -10.03 7.42
N VAL A 34 9.47 -10.33 6.56
CA VAL A 34 8.11 -9.77 6.63
C VAL A 34 7.16 -10.85 7.12
N LEU A 35 6.38 -10.53 8.16
CA LEU A 35 5.36 -11.38 8.73
C LEU A 35 3.97 -10.82 8.38
N GLU A 36 3.15 -11.65 7.74
CA GLU A 36 1.78 -11.30 7.36
C GLU A 36 0.80 -12.29 7.97
N LYS A 37 -0.22 -11.80 8.67
CA LYS A 37 -1.17 -12.70 9.34
C LYS A 37 -2.14 -13.39 8.39
N GLU A 38 -2.49 -12.74 7.28
CA GLU A 38 -3.35 -13.35 6.26
C GLU A 38 -2.57 -14.34 5.37
N PRO A 39 -3.27 -15.27 4.69
CA PRO A 39 -2.63 -16.18 3.74
C PRO A 39 -2.11 -15.46 2.48
N VAL A 40 -2.46 -14.18 2.30
CA VAL A 40 -2.11 -13.35 1.14
C VAL A 40 -1.48 -12.04 1.59
N PHE A 41 -0.51 -11.54 0.83
CA PHE A 41 0.13 -10.25 1.10
C PHE A 41 -0.56 -9.08 0.37
N GLY A 42 -0.28 -7.88 0.82
CA GLY A 42 -0.75 -6.61 0.22
C GLY A 42 -1.68 -5.78 1.11
N GLY A 43 -2.28 -6.39 2.14
CA GLY A 43 -3.10 -5.68 3.14
C GLY A 43 -4.18 -4.79 2.52
N THR A 44 -4.48 -3.68 3.19
CA THR A 44 -5.41 -2.65 2.69
C THR A 44 -4.91 -1.97 1.41
N THR A 45 -3.59 -1.89 1.22
CA THR A 45 -2.99 -1.32 0.01
C THR A 45 -3.53 -1.98 -1.25
N ALA A 46 -3.62 -3.32 -1.29
CA ALA A 46 -4.11 -4.05 -2.44
C ALA A 46 -5.60 -3.78 -2.77
N LEU A 47 -6.38 -3.27 -1.82
CA LEU A 47 -7.79 -2.94 -1.98
C LEU A 47 -8.03 -1.46 -2.31
N SER A 48 -7.02 -0.62 -2.16
CA SER A 48 -7.12 0.84 -2.25
C SER A 48 -7.05 1.36 -3.69
N GLY A 49 -7.39 2.65 -3.88
CA GLY A 49 -7.11 3.38 -5.12
C GLY A 49 -5.61 3.56 -5.39
N GLY A 50 -4.75 3.41 -4.37
CA GLY A 50 -3.30 3.42 -4.50
C GLY A 50 -2.68 4.77 -4.88
N VAL A 51 -3.42 5.87 -4.72
CA VAL A 51 -2.90 7.22 -4.98
C VAL A 51 -1.92 7.60 -3.89
N LEU A 52 -0.77 8.10 -4.31
CA LEU A 52 0.23 8.71 -3.44
C LEU A 52 0.27 10.21 -3.75
N TRP A 53 0.00 11.02 -2.73
CA TRP A 53 0.12 12.46 -2.83
C TRP A 53 1.54 12.85 -2.43
N ILE A 54 2.40 13.08 -3.41
CA ILE A 54 3.82 13.41 -3.22
C ILE A 54 4.10 14.67 -4.05
N PRO A 55 3.99 15.85 -3.45
CA PRO A 55 4.26 17.09 -4.16
C PRO A 55 5.72 17.19 -4.60
N LEU A 56 5.95 17.93 -5.66
CA LEU A 56 7.26 18.22 -6.23
C LEU A 56 8.05 17.00 -6.71
N ASN A 57 7.40 15.83 -6.86
CA ASN A 57 8.02 14.64 -7.43
C ASN A 57 8.38 14.87 -8.91
N GLN A 58 9.28 14.06 -9.46
CA GLN A 58 9.79 14.23 -10.83
C GLN A 58 8.71 14.09 -11.92
N HIS A 59 7.63 13.34 -11.68
CA HIS A 59 6.50 13.23 -12.60
C HIS A 59 5.61 14.47 -12.54
N GLY A 60 5.31 14.92 -11.32
CA GLY A 60 4.49 16.09 -11.07
C GLY A 60 5.12 17.38 -11.61
N ARG A 61 6.44 17.54 -11.45
CA ARG A 61 7.16 18.70 -12.01
C ARG A 61 7.06 18.81 -13.53
N LYS A 62 6.87 17.68 -14.24
CA LYS A 62 6.64 17.69 -15.70
C LYS A 62 5.23 18.14 -16.05
N GLN A 63 4.24 17.86 -15.19
CA GLN A 63 2.83 18.28 -15.39
C GLN A 63 2.59 19.72 -14.95
N ASN A 64 3.16 20.11 -13.82
CA ASN A 64 3.02 21.43 -13.20
C ASN A 64 4.40 21.95 -12.76
N PRO A 65 5.19 22.51 -13.69
CA PRO A 65 6.50 23.07 -13.38
C PRO A 65 6.45 24.32 -12.50
N ALA A 66 5.28 24.95 -12.38
CA ALA A 66 5.07 26.15 -11.56
C ALA A 66 4.81 25.85 -10.08
N ASP A 67 4.62 24.57 -9.70
CA ASP A 67 4.40 24.20 -8.29
C ASP A 67 5.67 24.42 -7.46
N THR A 68 5.51 25.05 -6.29
CA THR A 68 6.63 25.43 -5.41
C THR A 68 6.50 24.82 -4.02
N ARG A 69 7.62 24.78 -3.30
CA ARG A 69 7.65 24.37 -1.89
C ARG A 69 6.70 25.24 -1.04
N GLU A 70 6.69 26.53 -1.29
CA GLU A 70 5.89 27.50 -0.56
C GLU A 70 4.39 27.27 -0.80
N ALA A 71 3.99 26.98 -2.06
CA ALA A 71 2.61 26.65 -2.39
C ALA A 71 2.15 25.37 -1.68
N VAL A 72 2.97 24.29 -1.72
CA VAL A 72 2.68 23.04 -1.01
C VAL A 72 2.56 23.26 0.50
N ARG A 73 3.49 24.01 1.08
CA ARG A 73 3.49 24.29 2.52
C ARG A 73 2.26 25.10 2.93
N THR A 74 1.88 26.08 2.12
CA THR A 74 0.66 26.89 2.34
C THR A 74 -0.58 26.03 2.27
N TYR A 75 -0.70 25.16 1.26
CA TYR A 75 -1.80 24.21 1.13
C TYR A 75 -1.91 23.30 2.36
N MET A 76 -0.80 22.66 2.77
CA MET A 76 -0.81 21.78 3.95
C MET A 76 -1.18 22.52 5.24
N MET A 77 -0.75 23.78 5.38
CA MET A 77 -1.12 24.62 6.53
C MET A 77 -2.64 24.89 6.57
N GLN A 78 -3.25 25.15 5.43
CA GLN A 78 -4.70 25.36 5.33
C GLN A 78 -5.47 24.07 5.63
N GLU A 79 -5.02 22.94 5.11
CA GLU A 79 -5.70 21.65 5.29
C GLU A 79 -5.58 21.11 6.72
N THR A 80 -4.46 21.33 7.39
CA THR A 80 -4.22 20.77 8.73
C THR A 80 -4.60 21.73 9.87
N GLY A 81 -4.74 23.02 9.58
CA GLY A 81 -5.15 24.05 10.57
C GLY A 81 -4.29 24.01 11.83
N SER A 82 -4.91 23.83 12.99
CA SER A 82 -4.23 23.77 14.29
C SER A 82 -3.29 22.57 14.48
N TYR A 83 -3.35 21.58 13.61
CA TYR A 83 -2.45 20.41 13.63
C TYR A 83 -1.20 20.59 12.74
N PHE A 84 -0.99 21.78 12.20
CA PHE A 84 0.16 22.06 11.34
C PHE A 84 1.48 21.93 12.10
N ASP A 85 2.29 20.98 11.71
CA ASP A 85 3.66 20.80 12.17
C ASP A 85 4.64 21.20 11.05
N ALA A 86 5.28 22.34 11.18
CA ALA A 86 6.17 22.87 10.16
C ALA A 86 7.37 21.94 9.87
N ALA A 87 7.95 21.31 10.90
CA ALA A 87 9.09 20.44 10.74
C ALA A 87 8.73 19.14 10.02
N ALA A 88 7.61 18.52 10.39
CA ALA A 88 7.10 17.33 9.75
C ALA A 88 6.70 17.60 8.28
N VAL A 89 6.04 18.71 8.00
CA VAL A 89 5.65 19.14 6.64
C VAL A 89 6.88 19.38 5.77
N ASP A 90 7.85 20.12 6.28
CA ASP A 90 9.09 20.42 5.54
C ASP A 90 9.90 19.15 5.26
N ALA A 91 9.97 18.22 6.22
CA ALA A 91 10.60 16.92 6.03
C ALA A 91 9.86 16.06 4.97
N PHE A 92 8.52 16.08 4.96
CA PHE A 92 7.72 15.38 3.97
C PHE A 92 7.95 15.93 2.56
N ILE A 93 7.89 17.26 2.39
CA ILE A 93 8.11 17.93 1.10
C ILE A 93 9.51 17.62 0.56
N GLU A 94 10.52 17.60 1.43
CA GLU A 94 11.90 17.35 1.04
C GLU A 94 12.15 15.87 0.68
N ASN A 95 11.62 14.93 1.47
CA ASN A 95 11.96 13.52 1.33
C ASN A 95 11.00 12.74 0.44
N GLY A 96 9.77 13.22 0.22
CA GLY A 96 8.81 12.58 -0.66
C GLY A 96 9.34 12.34 -2.09
N PRO A 97 9.85 13.37 -2.80
CA PRO A 97 10.47 13.18 -4.11
C PRO A 97 11.66 12.23 -4.11
N LYS A 98 12.50 12.27 -3.08
CA LYS A 98 13.65 11.35 -2.92
C LYS A 98 13.20 9.90 -2.77
N MET A 99 12.10 9.67 -2.05
CA MET A 99 11.48 8.35 -1.92
C MET A 99 11.01 7.83 -3.28
N VAL A 100 10.31 8.65 -4.07
CA VAL A 100 9.86 8.27 -5.42
C VAL A 100 11.05 7.89 -6.30
N GLU A 101 12.11 8.71 -6.31
CA GLU A 101 13.33 8.46 -7.06
C GLU A 101 14.03 7.17 -6.62
N PHE A 102 14.17 6.95 -5.31
CA PHE A 102 14.78 5.75 -4.75
C PHE A 102 14.05 4.49 -5.21
N PHE A 103 12.72 4.45 -5.05
CA PHE A 103 11.96 3.27 -5.42
C PHE A 103 11.97 3.00 -6.93
N GLU A 104 11.91 4.04 -7.78
CA GLU A 104 11.98 3.86 -9.24
C GLU A 104 13.35 3.43 -9.75
N ARG A 105 14.42 3.92 -9.13
CA ARG A 105 15.78 3.60 -9.51
C ARG A 105 16.20 2.20 -9.06
N ASP A 106 15.87 1.85 -7.82
CA ASP A 106 16.49 0.72 -7.12
C ASP A 106 15.57 -0.51 -7.00
N THR A 107 14.33 -0.45 -7.52
CA THR A 107 13.32 -1.49 -7.37
C THR A 107 12.44 -1.64 -8.63
N GLU A 108 11.48 -2.59 -8.58
CA GLU A 108 10.45 -2.79 -9.61
C GLU A 108 9.35 -1.72 -9.60
N MET A 109 9.42 -0.76 -8.67
CA MET A 109 8.45 0.33 -8.63
C MET A 109 8.59 1.23 -9.86
N LYS A 110 7.44 1.53 -10.46
CA LYS A 110 7.29 2.54 -11.52
C LYS A 110 6.04 3.33 -11.21
N PHE A 111 6.13 4.64 -11.27
CA PHE A 111 5.00 5.53 -11.03
C PHE A 111 4.54 6.19 -12.32
N VAL A 112 3.27 6.54 -12.35
CA VAL A 112 2.67 7.36 -13.40
C VAL A 112 1.95 8.54 -12.76
N PRO A 113 2.02 9.73 -13.38
CA PRO A 113 1.29 10.89 -12.89
C PRO A 113 -0.21 10.69 -13.09
N THR A 114 -1.00 11.35 -12.25
CA THR A 114 -2.46 11.35 -12.37
C THR A 114 -2.95 12.71 -12.85
N MET A 115 -4.24 12.75 -13.26
CA MET A 115 -4.96 13.99 -13.55
C MET A 115 -5.84 14.39 -12.35
N TYR A 116 -5.51 13.92 -11.14
CA TYR A 116 -6.31 14.26 -9.96
C TYR A 116 -5.87 15.58 -9.37
N PRO A 117 -6.83 16.47 -9.09
CA PRO A 117 -6.59 17.68 -8.32
C PRO A 117 -6.29 17.33 -6.86
N ASP A 118 -5.78 18.30 -6.12
CA ASP A 118 -5.82 18.26 -4.66
C ASP A 118 -7.27 18.15 -4.19
N TYR A 119 -7.51 17.70 -2.97
CA TYR A 119 -8.88 17.58 -2.44
C TYR A 119 -9.62 18.92 -2.41
N HIS A 120 -8.92 20.01 -2.16
CA HIS A 120 -9.45 21.36 -2.19
C HIS A 120 -8.55 22.23 -3.09
N PRO A 121 -8.62 22.10 -4.42
CA PRO A 121 -7.69 22.77 -5.33
C PRO A 121 -7.84 24.30 -5.34
N THR A 122 -8.97 24.81 -4.86
CA THR A 122 -9.25 26.27 -4.75
C THR A 122 -8.72 26.90 -3.47
N VAL A 123 -8.24 26.11 -2.51
CA VAL A 123 -7.60 26.63 -1.30
C VAL A 123 -6.22 27.18 -1.63
N ALA A 124 -5.76 28.19 -0.87
CA ALA A 124 -4.45 28.79 -1.08
C ALA A 124 -3.34 27.74 -1.15
N GLY A 125 -2.58 27.76 -2.24
CA GLY A 125 -1.54 26.77 -2.50
C GLY A 125 -2.03 25.44 -3.08
N GLY A 126 -3.35 25.25 -3.29
CA GLY A 126 -3.93 24.08 -3.97
C GLY A 126 -3.63 24.10 -5.47
N VAL A 127 -3.63 22.93 -6.11
CA VAL A 127 -3.39 22.78 -7.56
C VAL A 127 -4.32 21.73 -8.17
N ASP A 128 -4.57 21.86 -9.47
CA ASP A 128 -5.41 20.93 -10.22
C ASP A 128 -4.68 19.64 -10.61
N ILE A 129 -3.36 19.66 -10.73
CA ILE A 129 -2.53 18.50 -11.14
C ILE A 129 -1.10 18.60 -10.60
N GLY A 130 -0.38 17.48 -10.64
CA GLY A 130 1.07 17.45 -10.44
C GLY A 130 1.55 16.98 -9.08
N ARG A 131 0.63 16.70 -8.13
CA ARG A 131 1.02 16.21 -6.80
C ARG A 131 0.72 14.74 -6.56
N SER A 132 -0.22 14.19 -7.31
CA SER A 132 -0.66 12.81 -7.14
C SER A 132 -0.06 11.88 -8.19
N ILE A 133 0.44 10.73 -7.76
CA ILE A 133 0.98 9.66 -8.59
C ILE A 133 0.34 8.33 -8.24
N LEU A 134 0.42 7.38 -9.16
CA LEU A 134 -0.02 5.99 -8.99
C LEU A 134 1.10 5.04 -9.37
N ALA A 135 1.07 3.83 -8.84
CA ALA A 135 1.88 2.76 -9.39
C ALA A 135 1.44 2.47 -10.83
N ALA A 136 2.40 2.35 -11.75
CA ALA A 136 2.13 1.94 -13.12
C ALA A 136 1.47 0.55 -13.15
N PRO A 137 0.56 0.26 -14.09
CA PRO A 137 -0.04 -1.06 -14.23
C PRO A 137 1.00 -2.17 -14.20
N PHE A 138 0.64 -3.32 -13.64
CA PHE A 138 1.55 -4.44 -13.46
C PHE A 138 0.91 -5.75 -13.89
N ASP A 139 1.69 -6.57 -14.62
CA ASP A 139 1.33 -7.94 -14.94
C ASP A 139 1.80 -8.84 -13.80
N ILE A 140 0.85 -9.37 -13.02
CA ILE A 140 1.16 -10.16 -11.83
C ILE A 140 1.82 -11.51 -12.13
N ARG A 141 1.91 -11.94 -13.39
CA ARG A 141 2.73 -13.10 -13.76
C ARG A 141 4.20 -12.89 -13.41
N GLY A 142 4.65 -11.63 -13.33
CA GLY A 142 5.98 -11.27 -12.83
C GLY A 142 6.26 -11.73 -11.40
N LEU A 143 5.23 -12.03 -10.60
CA LEU A 143 5.39 -12.63 -9.26
C LEU A 143 5.68 -14.15 -9.30
N GLY A 144 5.60 -14.80 -10.45
CA GLY A 144 5.85 -16.23 -10.61
C GLY A 144 4.98 -17.08 -9.71
N LYS A 145 5.58 -17.98 -8.96
CA LYS A 145 4.89 -18.88 -8.01
C LYS A 145 4.14 -18.14 -6.88
N ASP A 146 4.51 -16.90 -6.62
CA ASP A 146 3.92 -16.07 -5.56
C ASP A 146 2.69 -15.28 -6.04
N MET A 147 2.33 -15.36 -7.32
CA MET A 147 1.15 -14.69 -7.88
C MET A 147 -0.16 -14.98 -7.11
N PRO A 148 -0.47 -16.23 -6.70
CA PRO A 148 -1.69 -16.52 -5.94
C PRO A 148 -1.71 -15.89 -4.54
N ARG A 149 -0.54 -15.55 -4.00
CA ARG A 149 -0.39 -14.94 -2.68
C ARG A 149 -0.65 -13.43 -2.67
N LEU A 150 -0.81 -12.78 -3.83
CA LEU A 150 -1.23 -11.40 -3.89
C LEU A 150 -2.73 -11.29 -3.56
N LYS A 151 -3.08 -10.46 -2.57
CA LYS A 151 -4.48 -10.17 -2.22
C LYS A 151 -5.25 -9.68 -3.45
N PRO A 152 -6.43 -10.27 -3.78
CA PRO A 152 -7.26 -9.78 -4.87
C PRO A 152 -7.70 -8.32 -4.64
N PRO A 153 -7.97 -7.55 -5.70
CA PRO A 153 -8.52 -6.21 -5.55
C PRO A 153 -9.93 -6.22 -4.96
N LEU A 154 -10.37 -5.07 -4.46
CA LEU A 154 -11.73 -4.90 -3.98
C LEU A 154 -12.72 -5.12 -5.15
N LYS A 155 -13.68 -6.02 -4.97
CA LYS A 155 -14.62 -6.41 -6.04
C LYS A 155 -15.42 -5.22 -6.59
N THR A 156 -15.78 -4.28 -5.72
CA THR A 156 -16.59 -3.10 -6.09
C THR A 156 -15.87 -2.10 -7.01
N ILE A 157 -14.55 -2.15 -7.11
CA ILE A 157 -13.75 -1.31 -8.04
C ILE A 157 -13.32 -2.06 -9.29
N THR A 158 -13.86 -3.26 -9.52
CA THR A 158 -13.58 -4.08 -10.71
C THR A 158 -14.83 -4.30 -11.55
N PHE A 159 -14.66 -4.50 -12.84
CA PHE A 159 -15.71 -4.95 -13.73
C PHE A 159 -15.50 -6.45 -14.03
N ILE A 160 -16.29 -7.32 -13.41
CA ILE A 160 -16.14 -8.79 -13.51
C ILE A 160 -14.71 -9.23 -13.16
N GLY A 161 -14.07 -8.60 -12.14
CA GLY A 161 -12.69 -8.86 -11.75
C GLY A 161 -11.61 -8.18 -12.60
N MET A 162 -11.98 -7.45 -13.65
CA MET A 162 -11.07 -6.63 -14.46
C MET A 162 -10.86 -5.27 -13.79
N MET A 163 -9.61 -4.89 -13.59
CA MET A 163 -9.26 -3.55 -13.14
C MET A 163 -9.11 -2.58 -14.31
N PHE A 164 -9.54 -1.34 -14.09
CA PHE A 164 -9.35 -0.26 -15.04
C PHE A 164 -8.10 0.56 -14.69
N ASN A 165 -7.41 1.03 -15.70
CA ASN A 165 -6.36 2.00 -15.49
C ASN A 165 -6.99 3.34 -15.11
N SER A 166 -6.73 3.81 -13.90
CA SER A 166 -7.27 5.05 -13.34
C SER A 166 -6.77 6.32 -14.05
N SER A 167 -5.82 6.21 -14.99
CA SER A 167 -5.37 7.32 -15.85
C SER A 167 -6.39 7.74 -16.90
N ASN A 168 -7.67 7.32 -16.79
CA ASN A 168 -8.80 7.64 -17.67
C ASN A 168 -8.73 7.12 -19.12
N ALA A 169 -7.62 6.52 -19.57
CA ALA A 169 -7.52 6.02 -20.93
C ALA A 169 -8.50 4.88 -21.21
N ASP A 170 -8.55 3.88 -20.31
CA ASP A 170 -9.49 2.77 -20.41
C ASP A 170 -10.95 3.26 -20.32
N LEU A 171 -11.26 4.08 -19.33
CA LEU A 171 -12.62 4.58 -19.09
C LEU A 171 -13.17 5.35 -20.30
N LYS A 172 -12.37 6.18 -20.95
CA LYS A 172 -12.77 6.89 -22.17
C LYS A 172 -13.25 5.92 -23.25
N HIS A 173 -12.52 4.84 -23.49
CA HIS A 173 -12.91 3.84 -24.48
C HIS A 173 -14.17 3.08 -24.07
N PHE A 174 -14.33 2.72 -22.79
CA PHE A 174 -15.53 2.06 -22.30
C PHE A 174 -16.78 2.94 -22.44
N PHE A 175 -16.70 4.23 -22.10
CA PHE A 175 -17.82 5.16 -22.29
C PHE A 175 -18.14 5.48 -23.76
N GLN A 176 -17.19 5.31 -24.66
CA GLN A 176 -17.35 5.56 -26.09
C GLN A 176 -17.51 4.30 -26.93
N ALA A 177 -17.60 3.13 -26.32
CA ALA A 177 -17.65 1.84 -27.05
C ALA A 177 -18.80 1.74 -28.04
N THR A 178 -19.95 2.33 -27.75
CA THR A 178 -21.12 2.37 -28.65
C THR A 178 -21.10 3.51 -29.67
N LYS A 179 -20.15 4.44 -29.55
CA LYS A 179 -20.09 5.68 -30.36
C LYS A 179 -18.88 5.73 -31.30
N SER A 180 -17.90 4.85 -31.11
CA SER A 180 -16.65 4.85 -31.89
C SER A 180 -16.19 3.42 -32.14
N LEU A 181 -15.96 3.10 -33.43
CA LEU A 181 -15.45 1.79 -33.82
C LEU A 181 -14.10 1.47 -33.18
N THR A 182 -13.22 2.46 -33.07
CA THR A 182 -11.91 2.32 -32.41
C THR A 182 -12.10 1.94 -30.93
N SER A 183 -13.03 2.60 -30.23
CA SER A 183 -13.33 2.30 -28.84
C SER A 183 -14.01 0.93 -28.68
N PHE A 184 -14.89 0.56 -29.60
CA PHE A 184 -15.51 -0.76 -29.63
C PHE A 184 -14.44 -1.87 -29.75
N ILE A 185 -13.54 -1.76 -30.73
CA ILE A 185 -12.46 -2.73 -30.94
C ILE A 185 -11.56 -2.83 -29.71
N TYR A 186 -11.22 -1.69 -29.10
CA TYR A 186 -10.42 -1.64 -27.87
C TYR A 186 -11.10 -2.40 -26.73
N VAL A 187 -12.38 -2.11 -26.46
CA VAL A 187 -13.14 -2.76 -25.40
C VAL A 187 -13.32 -4.26 -25.67
N ALA A 188 -13.66 -4.65 -26.91
CA ALA A 188 -13.80 -6.05 -27.29
C ALA A 188 -12.49 -6.82 -27.06
N LYS A 189 -11.34 -6.26 -27.49
CA LYS A 189 -10.01 -6.85 -27.26
C LYS A 189 -9.72 -7.00 -25.77
N ARG A 190 -10.04 -5.98 -24.96
CA ARG A 190 -9.84 -5.98 -23.51
C ARG A 190 -10.66 -7.09 -22.84
N LEU A 191 -11.95 -7.21 -23.21
CA LEU A 191 -12.85 -8.24 -22.67
C LEU A 191 -12.41 -9.64 -23.04
N VAL A 192 -12.07 -9.89 -24.33
CA VAL A 192 -11.56 -11.19 -24.78
C VAL A 192 -10.28 -11.58 -24.04
N THR A 193 -9.37 -10.62 -23.85
CA THR A 193 -8.13 -10.85 -23.08
C THR A 193 -8.48 -11.22 -21.64
N HIS A 194 -9.40 -10.48 -21.01
CA HIS A 194 -9.80 -10.74 -19.63
C HIS A 194 -10.50 -12.10 -19.45
N ILE A 195 -11.34 -12.51 -20.40
CA ILE A 195 -11.96 -13.85 -20.39
C ILE A 195 -10.87 -14.94 -20.43
N LYS A 196 -9.84 -14.77 -21.27
CA LYS A 196 -8.69 -15.68 -21.30
C LYS A 196 -7.93 -15.69 -19.97
N GLU A 197 -7.73 -14.53 -19.34
CA GLU A 197 -7.12 -14.41 -18.03
C GLU A 197 -7.91 -15.19 -16.97
N LEU A 198 -9.22 -15.02 -16.94
CA LEU A 198 -10.10 -15.75 -16.02
C LEU A 198 -10.05 -17.26 -16.23
N ALA A 199 -10.06 -17.70 -17.50
CA ALA A 199 -10.01 -19.14 -17.83
C ALA A 199 -8.68 -19.77 -17.41
N LEU A 200 -7.55 -19.07 -17.57
CA LEU A 200 -6.22 -19.61 -17.31
C LEU A 200 -5.75 -19.40 -15.87
N TYR A 201 -6.10 -18.27 -15.25
CA TYR A 201 -5.55 -17.85 -13.96
C TYR A 201 -6.60 -17.62 -12.88
N GLN A 202 -7.91 -17.76 -13.23
CA GLN A 202 -9.05 -17.52 -12.35
C GLN A 202 -9.10 -16.10 -11.74
N ARG A 203 -8.34 -15.16 -12.32
CA ARG A 203 -8.29 -13.74 -11.92
C ARG A 203 -7.75 -12.88 -13.05
N GLY A 204 -8.05 -11.58 -13.00
CA GLY A 204 -7.37 -10.60 -13.86
C GLY A 204 -5.88 -10.51 -13.50
N ILE A 205 -5.01 -10.56 -14.50
CA ILE A 205 -3.55 -10.52 -14.33
C ILE A 205 -2.96 -9.12 -14.51
N ASN A 206 -3.64 -8.26 -15.26
CA ASN A 206 -3.24 -6.86 -15.39
C ASN A 206 -3.88 -6.04 -14.28
N VAL A 207 -3.10 -5.74 -13.23
CA VAL A 207 -3.57 -5.00 -12.07
C VAL A 207 -3.15 -3.53 -12.13
N THR A 208 -3.95 -2.67 -11.49
CA THR A 208 -3.76 -1.22 -11.43
C THR A 208 -3.94 -0.72 -9.99
N SER A 209 -3.85 0.58 -9.78
CA SER A 209 -4.17 1.20 -8.50
C SER A 209 -3.38 0.61 -7.32
N GLY A 210 -3.97 0.47 -6.15
CA GLY A 210 -3.33 -0.11 -4.98
C GLY A 210 -2.91 -1.57 -5.14
N ASN A 211 -3.59 -2.34 -6.01
CA ASN A 211 -3.18 -3.71 -6.30
C ASN A 211 -1.87 -3.75 -7.08
N ALA A 212 -1.65 -2.83 -8.04
CA ALA A 212 -0.36 -2.68 -8.71
C ALA A 212 0.74 -2.21 -7.76
N LEU A 213 0.41 -1.27 -6.85
CA LEU A 213 1.36 -0.81 -5.82
C LEU A 213 1.83 -1.99 -4.94
N ALA A 214 0.89 -2.77 -4.41
CA ALA A 214 1.21 -3.93 -3.59
C ALA A 214 1.99 -5.00 -4.37
N ALA A 215 1.60 -5.28 -5.62
CA ALA A 215 2.28 -6.25 -6.48
C ALA A 215 3.72 -5.86 -6.80
N ARG A 216 3.97 -4.59 -7.16
CA ARG A 216 5.31 -4.08 -7.46
C ARG A 216 6.22 -4.05 -6.24
N LEU A 217 5.69 -3.65 -5.08
CA LEU A 217 6.44 -3.72 -3.82
C LEU A 217 6.76 -5.17 -3.44
N ALA A 218 5.78 -6.09 -3.55
CA ALA A 218 6.04 -7.50 -3.30
C ALA A 218 7.06 -8.08 -4.27
N LYS A 219 6.98 -7.77 -5.58
CA LYS A 219 7.97 -8.18 -6.57
C LYS A 219 9.37 -7.69 -6.18
N SER A 220 9.49 -6.41 -5.81
CA SER A 220 10.75 -5.83 -5.36
C SER A 220 11.33 -6.55 -4.13
N ALA A 221 10.48 -6.89 -3.16
CA ALA A 221 10.89 -7.63 -1.96
C ALA A 221 11.35 -9.05 -2.32
N LEU A 222 10.61 -9.75 -3.19
CA LEU A 222 10.94 -11.11 -3.64
C LEU A 222 12.26 -11.13 -4.43
N ASP A 223 12.50 -10.14 -5.31
CA ASP A 223 13.75 -10.03 -6.08
C ASP A 223 14.96 -9.76 -5.18
N LEU A 224 14.75 -9.12 -4.05
CA LEU A 224 15.75 -8.91 -3.01
C LEU A 224 15.88 -10.12 -2.05
N ASN A 225 15.19 -11.22 -2.34
CA ASN A 225 15.15 -12.43 -1.50
C ASN A 225 14.69 -12.13 -0.06
N ILE A 226 13.78 -11.17 0.14
CA ILE A 226 13.17 -10.92 1.45
C ILE A 226 12.07 -11.96 1.67
N PRO A 227 12.15 -12.80 2.72
CA PRO A 227 11.09 -13.73 3.05
C PRO A 227 9.80 -12.98 3.44
N ILE A 228 8.69 -13.28 2.76
CA ILE A 228 7.35 -12.81 3.14
C ILE A 228 6.59 -14.04 3.65
N LEU A 229 6.48 -14.15 4.97
CA LEU A 229 5.82 -15.27 5.64
C LEU A 229 4.35 -14.92 5.88
N THR A 230 3.48 -15.40 5.01
CA THR A 230 2.01 -15.30 5.15
C THR A 230 1.50 -16.36 6.13
N GLY A 231 0.27 -16.18 6.67
CA GLY A 231 -0.28 -17.05 7.70
C GLY A 231 0.53 -17.02 9.00
N SER A 232 1.20 -15.88 9.28
CA SER A 232 2.12 -15.72 10.40
C SER A 232 1.68 -14.55 11.31
N PRO A 233 0.53 -14.66 12.01
CA PRO A 233 0.06 -13.62 12.90
C PRO A 233 1.04 -13.40 14.05
N VAL A 234 1.53 -12.17 14.20
CA VAL A 234 2.33 -11.78 15.37
C VAL A 234 1.40 -11.55 16.54
N LYS A 235 1.73 -12.13 17.68
CA LYS A 235 0.93 -12.10 18.91
C LYS A 235 1.54 -11.22 20.01
N GLU A 236 2.87 -11.11 20.01
CA GLU A 236 3.62 -10.48 21.08
C GLU A 236 4.96 -9.93 20.56
N ILE A 237 5.36 -8.78 21.07
CA ILE A 237 6.71 -8.23 20.93
C ILE A 237 7.54 -8.71 22.12
N LEU A 238 8.69 -9.30 21.86
CA LEU A 238 9.61 -9.75 22.89
C LEU A 238 10.55 -8.60 23.26
N MET A 239 10.56 -8.24 24.54
CA MET A 239 11.41 -7.19 25.07
C MET A 239 12.63 -7.77 25.78
N LYS A 240 13.79 -7.14 25.61
CA LYS A 240 15.02 -7.45 26.35
C LYS A 240 15.76 -6.15 26.64
N ASN A 241 15.98 -5.83 27.93
CA ASN A 241 16.64 -4.58 28.32
C ASN A 241 16.03 -3.34 27.67
N ASP A 242 14.70 -3.20 27.74
CA ASP A 242 13.90 -2.10 27.14
C ASP A 242 13.99 -1.98 25.60
N HIS A 243 14.50 -3.00 24.92
CA HIS A 243 14.56 -3.05 23.46
C HIS A 243 13.69 -4.17 22.89
N ALA A 244 13.01 -3.92 21.79
CA ALA A 244 12.29 -4.95 21.04
C ALA A 244 13.30 -5.91 20.40
N SER A 245 13.42 -7.12 20.96
CA SER A 245 14.42 -8.14 20.57
C SER A 245 13.86 -9.22 19.66
N GLY A 246 12.56 -9.19 19.35
CA GLY A 246 11.91 -10.18 18.51
C GLY A 246 10.40 -10.20 18.65
N VAL A 247 9.80 -11.25 18.12
CA VAL A 247 8.34 -11.46 18.19
C VAL A 247 8.01 -12.93 18.41
N ARG A 248 6.83 -13.18 19.00
CA ARG A 248 6.14 -14.47 19.00
C ARG A 248 5.10 -14.44 17.88
N ALA A 249 5.23 -15.33 16.91
CA ALA A 249 4.31 -15.43 15.77
C ALA A 249 3.68 -16.81 15.68
N GLY A 250 2.44 -16.87 15.21
CA GLY A 250 1.78 -18.11 14.85
C GLY A 250 2.33 -18.70 13.55
N SER A 251 2.14 -19.99 13.35
CA SER A 251 2.39 -20.69 12.09
C SER A 251 1.51 -21.95 12.02
N GLU A 252 1.44 -22.58 10.85
CA GLU A 252 0.73 -23.86 10.68
C GLU A 252 1.25 -24.96 11.62
N ALA A 253 2.53 -24.92 11.96
CA ALA A 253 3.18 -25.88 12.86
C ALA A 253 3.10 -25.50 14.37
N GLY A 254 2.33 -24.45 14.72
CA GLY A 254 2.24 -23.88 16.06
C GLY A 254 2.87 -22.50 16.17
N GLU A 255 3.45 -22.18 17.32
CA GLU A 255 4.13 -20.90 17.56
C GLU A 255 5.62 -20.99 17.22
N ARG A 256 6.18 -19.87 16.75
CA ARG A 256 7.61 -19.69 16.53
C ARG A 256 8.09 -18.40 17.18
N LEU A 257 9.34 -18.41 17.65
CA LEU A 257 10.05 -17.22 18.09
C LEU A 257 10.97 -16.75 16.98
N ILE A 258 10.90 -15.47 16.65
CA ILE A 258 11.76 -14.83 15.68
C ILE A 258 12.49 -13.70 16.40
N THR A 259 13.81 -13.72 16.38
CA THR A 259 14.66 -12.72 17.04
C THR A 259 15.15 -11.67 16.05
N ALA A 260 15.23 -10.43 16.51
CA ALA A 260 15.73 -9.29 15.74
C ALA A 260 16.90 -8.62 16.45
N ARG A 261 18.00 -8.39 15.71
CA ARG A 261 19.19 -7.71 16.24
C ARG A 261 18.98 -6.20 16.41
N HIS A 262 18.18 -5.59 15.55
CA HIS A 262 17.98 -4.13 15.52
C HIS A 262 16.58 -3.69 15.91
N GLY A 263 15.57 -4.55 15.77
CA GLY A 263 14.21 -4.21 16.23
C GLY A 263 13.09 -4.69 15.32
N VAL A 264 11.89 -4.21 15.63
CA VAL A 264 10.63 -4.61 15.01
C VAL A 264 9.93 -3.37 14.43
N VAL A 265 9.52 -3.46 13.17
CA VAL A 265 8.70 -2.44 12.51
C VAL A 265 7.25 -2.88 12.51
N LEU A 266 6.37 -2.15 13.19
CA LEU A 266 4.93 -2.39 13.19
C LEU A 266 4.29 -1.66 12.00
N ALA A 267 3.82 -2.42 11.02
CA ALA A 267 3.14 -1.94 9.81
C ALA A 267 1.82 -2.69 9.56
N CYS A 268 1.15 -3.09 10.63
CA CYS A 268 0.00 -4.00 10.64
C CYS A 268 -1.33 -3.36 10.22
N GLY A 269 -1.33 -2.09 9.80
CA GLY A 269 -2.55 -1.33 9.52
C GLY A 269 -3.24 -0.82 10.79
N GLY A 270 -4.53 -0.49 10.65
CA GLY A 270 -5.32 0.12 11.72
C GLY A 270 -6.27 -0.86 12.42
N PHE A 271 -7.34 -0.32 13.01
CA PHE A 271 -8.29 -1.04 13.86
C PHE A 271 -9.78 -0.96 13.42
N PRO A 272 -10.13 -0.79 12.13
CA PRO A 272 -11.53 -0.61 11.75
C PRO A 272 -12.44 -1.83 12.01
N HIS A 273 -11.85 -2.98 12.31
CA HIS A 273 -12.59 -4.20 12.67
C HIS A 273 -12.36 -4.65 14.12
N ASP A 274 -11.71 -3.83 14.97
CA ASP A 274 -11.71 -4.00 16.40
C ASP A 274 -12.99 -3.38 16.99
N VAL A 275 -14.02 -4.20 17.19
CA VAL A 275 -15.35 -3.76 17.66
C VAL A 275 -15.29 -2.96 18.95
N LYS A 276 -14.41 -3.33 19.89
CA LYS A 276 -14.27 -2.64 21.18
C LYS A 276 -13.62 -1.26 21.00
N ARG A 277 -12.57 -1.19 20.19
CA ARG A 277 -11.81 0.05 19.96
C ARG A 277 -12.62 1.04 19.12
N ILE A 278 -13.28 0.59 18.04
CA ILE A 278 -14.11 1.48 17.22
C ILE A 278 -15.33 2.00 18.00
N ALA A 279 -15.98 1.18 18.82
CA ALA A 279 -17.10 1.61 19.66
C ALA A 279 -16.70 2.77 20.61
N LYS A 280 -15.46 2.76 21.09
CA LYS A 280 -14.92 3.83 21.96
C LYS A 280 -14.43 5.04 21.16
N ALA A 281 -13.78 4.80 20.00
CA ALA A 281 -13.08 5.85 19.25
C ALA A 281 -13.96 6.59 18.25
N TYR A 282 -15.03 5.95 17.74
CA TYR A 282 -15.83 6.51 16.66
C TYR A 282 -17.14 7.13 17.15
N PRO A 283 -17.26 8.47 17.11
CA PRO A 283 -18.43 9.16 17.65
C PRO A 283 -19.78 8.77 17.02
N HIS A 284 -19.78 8.35 15.73
CA HIS A 284 -21.00 7.93 15.06
C HIS A 284 -21.55 6.61 15.62
N LEU A 285 -20.69 5.69 16.04
CA LEU A 285 -21.12 4.44 16.68
C LEU A 285 -21.72 4.70 18.08
N GLN A 286 -21.16 5.66 18.81
CA GLN A 286 -21.70 6.08 20.12
C GLN A 286 -23.10 6.70 20.00
N ARG A 287 -23.49 7.18 18.81
CA ARG A 287 -24.80 7.75 18.48
C ARG A 287 -25.74 6.75 17.82
N GLY A 288 -25.39 5.45 17.80
CA GLY A 288 -26.20 4.40 17.18
C GLY A 288 -26.06 4.27 15.65
N GLY A 289 -25.04 4.87 15.06
CA GLY A 289 -24.72 4.71 13.65
C GLY A 289 -24.04 3.37 13.33
N GLU A 290 -23.93 3.05 12.04
CA GLU A 290 -23.21 1.86 11.56
C GLU A 290 -21.80 2.23 11.07
N HIS A 291 -20.87 1.27 11.19
CA HIS A 291 -19.52 1.39 10.66
C HIS A 291 -19.32 0.42 9.48
N LEU A 292 -19.11 0.97 8.30
CA LEU A 292 -18.79 0.22 7.10
C LEU A 292 -17.35 0.52 6.70
N SER A 293 -16.52 -0.52 6.61
CA SER A 293 -15.13 -0.37 6.22
C SER A 293 -14.78 -1.27 5.03
N PRO A 294 -14.17 -0.74 3.97
CA PRO A 294 -13.68 -1.52 2.84
C PRO A 294 -12.34 -2.23 3.11
N THR A 295 -11.78 -2.04 4.31
CA THR A 295 -10.49 -2.64 4.68
C THR A 295 -10.65 -4.15 4.96
N PRO A 296 -9.55 -4.93 4.95
CA PRO A 296 -9.61 -6.33 5.36
C PRO A 296 -10.17 -6.50 6.77
N THR A 297 -11.02 -7.52 6.96
CA THR A 297 -11.57 -7.86 8.29
C THR A 297 -10.49 -8.24 9.29
N SER A 298 -9.29 -8.51 8.80
CA SER A 298 -8.08 -8.76 9.60
C SER A 298 -7.49 -7.51 10.25
N ASN A 299 -7.94 -6.29 9.91
CA ASN A 299 -7.47 -5.05 10.56
C ASN A 299 -8.13 -4.86 11.93
N THR A 300 -7.66 -5.63 12.90
CA THR A 300 -8.20 -5.75 14.26
C THR A 300 -7.36 -5.03 15.32
N GLY A 301 -6.49 -4.09 14.92
CA GLY A 301 -5.72 -3.27 15.84
C GLY A 301 -4.55 -3.98 16.52
N ASP A 302 -4.11 -5.12 15.99
CA ASP A 302 -3.07 -5.94 16.63
C ASP A 302 -1.78 -5.16 16.88
N GLY A 303 -1.34 -4.33 15.91
CA GLY A 303 -0.15 -3.51 16.06
C GLY A 303 -0.26 -2.49 17.20
N LEU A 304 -1.43 -1.87 17.34
CA LEU A 304 -1.70 -0.93 18.46
C LEU A 304 -1.68 -1.66 19.79
N ASN A 305 -2.36 -2.82 19.87
CA ASN A 305 -2.41 -3.60 21.10
C ASN A 305 -1.01 -4.08 21.53
N MET A 306 -0.18 -4.49 20.55
CA MET A 306 1.20 -4.90 20.85
C MET A 306 2.08 -3.71 21.28
N ALA A 307 1.93 -2.55 20.66
CA ALA A 307 2.66 -1.34 21.03
C ALA A 307 2.28 -0.87 22.44
N GLU A 308 0.97 -0.79 22.74
CA GLU A 308 0.46 -0.42 24.07
C GLU A 308 0.90 -1.38 25.19
N ALA A 309 1.15 -2.65 24.85
CA ALA A 309 1.61 -3.65 25.82
C ALA A 309 3.08 -3.50 26.22
N VAL A 310 3.88 -2.80 25.44
CA VAL A 310 5.34 -2.62 25.68
C VAL A 310 5.71 -1.18 26.07
N GLY A 311 4.75 -0.26 26.14
CA GLY A 311 4.90 1.14 26.59
C GLY A 311 4.74 2.15 25.49
#